data_48f9e3b4fc6cd1ca364e9098d1adfd77
#
_entry.id   48f9e3b4fc6cd1ca364e9098d1adfd77
#
_cell.length_a   1.000
_cell.length_b   1.000
_cell.length_c   1.000
_cell.angle_alpha   90.00
_cell.angle_beta   90.00
_cell.angle_gamma   90.00
#
_symmetry.space_group_name_H-M   'P 1'
#
loop_
_entity.id
_entity.type
_entity.pdbx_description
1 polymer ?
#
loop_
_entity_poly.entity_id
_entity_poly.type
_entity_poly.pdbx_seq_one_letter_code
_entity_poly.pdbx_strand_id
1 'polypeptide(L)'
;MIFLKTEDEIELLRESNLLVGRTLAEVAKLVRPGVTTKELDKVAEEFIRDHGAVPTFKGFPNQYGDPFPASLCTSINEQVVHGIPGDIVLKEGDIVSVDCGTYMNGFCGDSAYTFCVGEVDEEVRKLLKVTKEALYIGIENAVQGKRLGDIGYAIQEHCESNSFGVVREFVGHGIGKEMHEDPQVPNYGKRGYGTMLKKGLCIAIEPMITQGSRQIVMERDGWMVRTKDWKYAAHFEHTVAVGAGKADILSSFEFIEEVLGDKAI
;
A
#
# COMPACT_ATOMS: atom_id res chain seq x y z
N MET A 1 1.81 6.10 -21.03
CA MET A 1 2.97 5.43 -21.74
C MET A 1 3.81 4.70 -20.72
N ILE A 2 4.18 3.44 -20.96
CA ILE A 2 4.98 2.64 -20.01
C ILE A 2 6.45 3.00 -20.19
N PHE A 3 7.11 3.38 -19.08
CA PHE A 3 8.54 3.67 -19.03
C PHE A 3 9.27 2.52 -18.33
N LEU A 4 10.30 1.97 -18.99
CA LEU A 4 11.18 0.99 -18.39
C LEU A 4 12.37 1.75 -17.78
N LYS A 5 12.67 1.47 -16.51
CA LYS A 5 13.74 2.10 -15.75
C LYS A 5 15.06 1.40 -16.02
N THR A 6 16.14 2.16 -16.08
CA THR A 6 17.51 1.63 -16.06
C THR A 6 17.87 1.10 -14.68
N GLU A 7 18.98 0.38 -14.56
CA GLU A 7 19.42 -0.12 -13.26
C GLU A 7 19.76 1.04 -12.29
N ASP A 8 20.37 2.11 -12.77
CA ASP A 8 20.64 3.31 -11.96
C ASP A 8 19.35 4.00 -11.48
N GLU A 9 18.33 4.08 -12.33
CA GLU A 9 17.02 4.64 -11.96
C GLU A 9 16.28 3.75 -10.94
N ILE A 10 16.44 2.42 -11.02
CA ILE A 10 15.90 1.48 -10.04
C ILE A 10 16.56 1.68 -8.67
N GLU A 11 17.87 1.96 -8.62
CA GLU A 11 18.52 2.24 -7.33
C GLU A 11 18.04 3.56 -6.70
N LEU A 12 17.79 4.61 -7.50
CA LEU A 12 17.17 5.85 -6.99
C LEU A 12 15.74 5.62 -6.48
N LEU A 13 14.96 4.79 -7.19
CA LEU A 13 13.64 4.34 -6.71
C LEU A 13 13.76 3.58 -5.39
N ARG A 14 14.76 2.68 -5.27
CA ARG A 14 15.02 1.92 -4.04
C ARG A 14 15.33 2.83 -2.86
N GLU A 15 16.18 3.85 -3.04
CA GLU A 15 16.49 4.81 -1.98
C GLU A 15 15.22 5.48 -1.43
N SER A 16 14.32 5.94 -2.32
CA SER A 16 13.04 6.54 -1.93
C SER A 16 12.13 5.53 -1.22
N ASN A 17 12.05 4.31 -1.72
CA ASN A 17 11.22 3.24 -1.15
C ASN A 17 11.73 2.75 0.22
N LEU A 18 13.05 2.68 0.42
CA LEU A 18 13.62 2.36 1.73
C LEU A 18 13.36 3.46 2.75
N LEU A 19 13.29 4.73 2.31
CA LEU A 19 12.87 5.83 3.18
C LEU A 19 11.40 5.66 3.59
N VAL A 20 10.50 5.24 2.69
CA VAL A 20 9.11 4.90 3.04
C VAL A 20 9.08 3.83 4.14
N GLY A 21 9.80 2.72 3.96
CA GLY A 21 9.85 1.64 4.96
C GLY A 21 10.33 2.12 6.33
N ARG A 22 11.36 2.98 6.38
CA ARG A 22 11.85 3.61 7.62
C ARG A 22 10.81 4.55 8.22
N THR A 23 10.11 5.33 7.40
CA THR A 23 9.03 6.22 7.86
C THR A 23 7.91 5.42 8.49
N LEU A 24 7.47 4.33 7.87
CA LEU A 24 6.47 3.43 8.43
C LEU A 24 6.95 2.76 9.72
N ALA A 25 8.24 2.51 9.89
CA ALA A 25 8.82 2.02 11.14
C ALA A 25 8.74 3.07 12.27
N GLU A 26 8.95 4.36 11.97
CA GLU A 26 8.73 5.43 12.97
C GLU A 26 7.25 5.52 13.37
N VAL A 27 6.34 5.37 12.41
CA VAL A 27 4.90 5.27 12.68
C VAL A 27 4.59 4.05 13.56
N ALA A 28 5.16 2.88 13.25
CA ALA A 28 4.96 1.64 14.01
C ALA A 28 5.28 1.79 15.52
N LYS A 29 6.29 2.59 15.88
CA LYS A 29 6.64 2.88 17.28
C LYS A 29 5.51 3.58 18.05
N LEU A 30 4.63 4.28 17.36
CA LEU A 30 3.55 5.07 17.93
C LEU A 30 2.19 4.36 17.91
N VAL A 31 2.00 3.37 17.04
CA VAL A 31 0.70 2.70 16.89
C VAL A 31 0.34 1.95 18.17
N ARG A 32 -0.61 2.52 18.91
CA ARG A 32 -1.17 1.97 20.16
C ARG A 32 -2.50 2.64 20.48
N PRO A 33 -3.33 2.06 21.35
CA PRO A 33 -4.53 2.74 21.85
C PRO A 33 -4.21 4.11 22.44
N GLY A 34 -5.04 5.09 22.15
CA GLY A 34 -4.92 6.47 22.65
C GLY A 34 -4.17 7.45 21.74
N VAL A 35 -3.50 6.96 20.71
CA VAL A 35 -2.82 7.83 19.71
C VAL A 35 -3.80 8.25 18.63
N THR A 36 -3.68 9.47 18.13
CA THR A 36 -4.48 9.96 16.99
C THR A 36 -3.77 9.71 15.68
N THR A 37 -4.55 9.56 14.59
CA THR A 37 -3.97 9.42 13.24
C THR A 37 -3.20 10.67 12.80
N LYS A 38 -3.53 11.84 13.32
CA LYS A 38 -2.80 13.10 13.13
C LYS A 38 -1.40 13.07 13.75
N GLU A 39 -1.23 12.40 14.90
CA GLU A 39 0.09 12.23 15.50
C GLU A 39 0.97 11.30 14.65
N LEU A 40 0.39 10.26 14.04
CA LEU A 40 1.09 9.39 13.10
C LEU A 40 1.56 10.18 11.86
N ASP A 41 0.67 10.98 11.27
CA ASP A 41 0.96 11.81 10.11
C ASP A 41 2.09 12.81 10.39
N LYS A 42 2.03 13.47 11.55
CA LYS A 42 3.04 14.45 11.96
C LYS A 42 4.44 13.83 12.03
N VAL A 43 4.57 12.68 12.67
CA VAL A 43 5.88 12.00 12.79
C VAL A 43 6.40 11.56 11.44
N ALA A 44 5.53 11.05 10.57
CA ALA A 44 5.91 10.67 9.21
C ALA A 44 6.39 11.87 8.39
N GLU A 45 5.64 12.99 8.40
CA GLU A 45 6.03 14.19 7.67
C GLU A 45 7.38 14.75 8.17
N GLU A 46 7.57 14.84 9.49
CA GLU A 46 8.83 15.30 10.09
C GLU A 46 9.99 14.40 9.65
N PHE A 47 9.82 13.07 9.77
CA PHE A 47 10.87 12.11 9.40
C PHE A 47 11.24 12.17 7.90
N ILE A 48 10.25 12.23 7.01
CA ILE A 48 10.49 12.36 5.56
C ILE A 48 11.29 13.63 5.25
N ARG A 49 10.89 14.77 5.84
CA ARG A 49 11.54 16.07 5.59
C ARG A 49 12.96 16.16 6.18
N ASP A 50 13.18 15.57 7.34
CA ASP A 50 14.50 15.50 7.99
C ASP A 50 15.51 14.68 7.16
N HIS A 51 15.01 13.78 6.29
CA HIS A 51 15.82 13.02 5.34
C HIS A 51 15.93 13.67 3.94
N GLY A 52 15.50 14.94 3.81
CA GLY A 52 15.63 15.70 2.57
C GLY A 52 14.65 15.29 1.47
N ALA A 53 13.61 14.53 1.81
CA ALA A 53 12.56 14.11 0.89
C ALA A 53 11.27 14.93 1.05
N VAL A 54 10.33 14.72 0.15
CA VAL A 54 9.00 15.38 0.18
C VAL A 54 7.93 14.30 0.24
N PRO A 55 6.93 14.41 1.15
CA PRO A 55 5.78 13.52 1.12
C PRO A 55 4.93 13.78 -0.13
N THR A 56 4.59 12.74 -0.88
CA THR A 56 3.96 12.86 -2.20
C THR A 56 2.44 13.02 -2.14
N PHE A 57 1.79 12.57 -1.06
CA PHE A 57 0.35 12.65 -0.93
C PHE A 57 -0.12 14.04 -0.55
N LYS A 58 0.64 14.77 0.26
CA LYS A 58 0.27 16.13 0.69
C LYS A 58 0.21 17.10 -0.47
N GLY A 59 -0.98 17.62 -0.73
CA GLY A 59 -1.25 18.49 -1.87
C GLY A 59 -1.56 17.75 -3.17
N PHE A 60 -1.70 16.40 -3.13
CA PHE A 60 -2.09 15.62 -4.31
C PHE A 60 -3.46 16.09 -4.82
N PRO A 61 -3.58 16.39 -6.13
CA PRO A 61 -4.77 17.03 -6.66
C PRO A 61 -5.99 16.09 -6.64
N ASN A 62 -7.15 16.64 -6.32
CA ASN A 62 -8.45 16.00 -6.47
C ASN A 62 -9.26 16.74 -7.53
N GLN A 63 -9.75 16.05 -8.54
CA GLN A 63 -10.56 16.67 -9.59
C GLN A 63 -11.99 17.04 -9.12
N TYR A 64 -12.42 16.58 -7.95
CA TYR A 64 -13.77 16.78 -7.40
C TYR A 64 -13.79 17.52 -6.06
N GLY A 65 -12.65 17.92 -5.53
CA GLY A 65 -12.56 18.52 -4.21
C GLY A 65 -11.20 19.14 -3.91
N ASP A 66 -10.95 19.36 -2.63
CA ASP A 66 -9.68 19.91 -2.16
C ASP A 66 -8.54 18.89 -2.32
N PRO A 67 -7.29 19.35 -2.53
CA PRO A 67 -6.12 18.49 -2.54
C PRO A 67 -6.00 17.69 -1.24
N PHE A 68 -5.36 16.53 -1.29
CA PHE A 68 -5.15 15.69 -0.11
C PHE A 68 -4.37 16.46 0.96
N PRO A 69 -4.86 16.55 2.20
CA PRO A 69 -4.33 17.53 3.17
C PRO A 69 -3.13 17.01 3.98
N ALA A 70 -2.78 15.73 3.90
CA ALA A 70 -1.86 15.05 4.80
C ALA A 70 -0.71 14.34 4.07
N SER A 71 0.29 13.89 4.80
CA SER A 71 1.47 13.19 4.28
C SER A 71 1.28 11.68 4.21
N LEU A 72 0.39 11.14 5.05
CA LEU A 72 -0.02 9.73 5.07
C LEU A 72 -1.49 9.59 4.68
N CYS A 73 -1.87 8.41 4.15
CA CYS A 73 -3.23 7.92 4.27
C CYS A 73 -3.34 7.01 5.49
N THR A 74 -4.37 7.20 6.32
CA THR A 74 -4.62 6.39 7.52
C THR A 74 -6.03 5.85 7.50
N SER A 75 -6.19 4.59 7.13
CA SER A 75 -7.48 3.94 6.92
C SER A 75 -7.76 2.95 8.05
N ILE A 76 -8.78 3.24 8.87
CA ILE A 76 -9.10 2.48 10.10
C ILE A 76 -10.25 1.50 9.82
N ASN A 77 -10.10 0.24 10.24
CA ASN A 77 -11.12 -0.80 10.24
C ASN A 77 -11.79 -1.01 8.87
N GLU A 78 -13.01 -0.49 8.68
CA GLU A 78 -13.77 -0.57 7.43
C GLU A 78 -13.28 0.38 6.33
N GLN A 79 -12.39 1.30 6.66
CA GLN A 79 -11.76 2.18 5.67
C GLN A 79 -10.76 1.39 4.84
N VAL A 80 -10.90 1.43 3.54
CA VAL A 80 -10.09 0.67 2.58
C VAL A 80 -8.79 1.41 2.29
N VAL A 81 -8.91 2.65 1.77
CA VAL A 81 -7.79 3.52 1.38
C VAL A 81 -8.17 5.00 1.53
N HIS A 82 -7.17 5.86 1.44
CA HIS A 82 -7.27 7.33 1.40
C HIS A 82 -7.93 7.95 2.63
N GLY A 83 -7.92 7.26 3.78
CA GLY A 83 -8.35 7.85 5.04
C GLY A 83 -7.49 9.06 5.40
N ILE A 84 -8.14 10.19 5.68
CA ILE A 84 -7.45 11.45 6.03
C ILE A 84 -7.06 11.44 7.50
N PRO A 85 -5.77 11.59 7.85
CA PRO A 85 -5.33 11.74 9.23
C PRO A 85 -6.03 12.89 9.95
N GLY A 86 -6.48 12.63 11.18
CA GLY A 86 -7.24 13.60 11.97
C GLY A 86 -7.20 13.32 13.47
N ASP A 87 -8.14 13.91 14.21
CA ASP A 87 -8.26 13.74 15.65
C ASP A 87 -8.93 12.41 16.06
N ILE A 88 -8.98 11.42 15.13
CA ILE A 88 -9.50 10.08 15.40
C ILE A 88 -8.50 9.35 16.30
N VAL A 89 -8.95 8.94 17.47
CA VAL A 89 -8.16 8.21 18.46
C VAL A 89 -8.25 6.71 18.19
N LEU A 90 -7.12 6.07 17.99
CA LEU A 90 -7.02 4.61 17.84
C LEU A 90 -7.39 3.91 19.14
N LYS A 91 -8.10 2.80 19.04
CA LYS A 91 -8.61 2.00 20.16
C LYS A 91 -8.07 0.59 20.13
N GLU A 92 -8.08 -0.07 21.27
CA GLU A 92 -7.81 -1.51 21.37
C GLU A 92 -8.72 -2.29 20.43
N GLY A 93 -8.15 -3.18 19.64
CA GLY A 93 -8.86 -4.00 18.65
C GLY A 93 -9.02 -3.36 17.27
N ASP A 94 -8.65 -2.08 17.09
CA ASP A 94 -8.62 -1.47 15.76
C ASP A 94 -7.48 -2.05 14.90
N ILE A 95 -7.64 -1.96 13.58
CA ILE A 95 -6.53 -2.02 12.64
C ILE A 95 -6.42 -0.68 11.92
N VAL A 96 -5.22 -0.31 11.52
CA VAL A 96 -4.98 0.89 10.71
C VAL A 96 -4.03 0.59 9.56
N SER A 97 -4.52 0.73 8.34
CA SER A 97 -3.69 0.72 7.14
C SER A 97 -3.05 2.09 7.01
N VAL A 98 -1.73 2.13 7.03
CA VAL A 98 -0.95 3.35 6.83
C VAL A 98 -0.22 3.24 5.51
N ASP A 99 -0.51 4.16 4.62
CA ASP A 99 0.08 4.27 3.30
C ASP A 99 0.93 5.55 3.25
N CYS A 100 2.13 5.43 2.70
CA CYS A 100 3.15 6.47 2.72
C CYS A 100 3.89 6.56 1.39
N GLY A 101 3.88 7.75 0.81
CA GLY A 101 4.64 8.04 -0.39
C GLY A 101 5.70 9.12 -0.16
N THR A 102 6.87 8.94 -0.77
CA THR A 102 7.99 9.89 -0.72
C THR A 102 8.48 10.28 -2.12
N TYR A 103 9.05 11.46 -2.24
CA TYR A 103 9.79 11.87 -3.43
C TYR A 103 11.21 12.30 -3.03
N MET A 104 12.18 11.56 -3.53
CA MET A 104 13.60 11.79 -3.24
C MET A 104 14.45 11.49 -4.47
N ASN A 105 15.48 12.29 -4.73
CA ASN A 105 16.42 12.13 -5.84
C ASN A 105 15.76 12.00 -7.22
N GLY A 106 14.59 12.63 -7.41
CA GLY A 106 13.86 12.62 -8.68
C GLY A 106 12.93 11.44 -8.90
N PHE A 107 12.74 10.57 -7.89
CA PHE A 107 11.87 9.38 -7.97
C PHE A 107 10.95 9.26 -6.77
N CYS A 108 9.78 8.68 -7.00
CA CYS A 108 8.79 8.37 -5.95
C CYS A 108 9.10 7.03 -5.28
N GLY A 109 8.80 6.93 -4.00
CA GLY A 109 8.70 5.67 -3.26
C GLY A 109 7.28 5.53 -2.73
N ASP A 110 6.77 4.30 -2.64
CA ASP A 110 5.42 4.00 -2.22
C ASP A 110 5.32 2.65 -1.53
N SER A 111 4.64 2.61 -0.39
CA SER A 111 4.39 1.37 0.34
C SER A 111 3.34 1.57 1.43
N ALA A 112 2.55 0.52 1.69
CA ALA A 112 1.54 0.50 2.74
C ALA A 112 1.66 -0.73 3.64
N TYR A 113 1.34 -0.54 4.92
CA TYR A 113 1.29 -1.60 5.92
C TYR A 113 0.07 -1.45 6.83
N THR A 114 -0.63 -2.56 7.13
CA THR A 114 -1.74 -2.56 8.08
C THR A 114 -1.26 -3.02 9.44
N PHE A 115 -1.42 -2.15 10.45
CA PHE A 115 -1.04 -2.37 11.83
C PHE A 115 -2.22 -2.82 12.69
N CYS A 116 -1.96 -3.73 13.63
CA CYS A 116 -2.87 -4.01 14.73
C CYS A 116 -2.69 -2.97 15.84
N VAL A 117 -3.78 -2.48 16.41
CA VAL A 117 -3.78 -1.56 17.57
C VAL A 117 -4.12 -2.37 18.81
N GLY A 118 -3.08 -2.79 19.54
CA GLY A 118 -3.25 -3.78 20.61
C GLY A 118 -3.61 -5.16 20.11
N GLU A 119 -4.47 -5.87 20.83
CA GLU A 119 -4.95 -7.21 20.43
C GLU A 119 -6.17 -7.10 19.53
N VAL A 120 -6.16 -7.84 18.42
CA VAL A 120 -7.26 -7.90 17.46
C VAL A 120 -7.85 -9.30 17.39
N ASP A 121 -9.10 -9.41 16.97
CA ASP A 121 -9.77 -10.69 16.79
C ASP A 121 -9.02 -11.59 15.77
N GLU A 122 -9.07 -12.92 15.97
CA GLU A 122 -8.38 -13.89 15.11
C GLU A 122 -8.81 -13.78 13.64
N GLU A 123 -10.10 -13.52 13.37
CA GLU A 123 -10.60 -13.33 12.01
C GLU A 123 -10.03 -12.06 11.35
N VAL A 124 -9.80 -11.00 12.14
CA VAL A 124 -9.14 -9.78 11.66
C VAL A 124 -7.66 -10.05 11.41
N ARG A 125 -6.98 -10.74 12.32
CA ARG A 125 -5.57 -11.16 12.12
C ARG A 125 -5.41 -12.04 10.89
N LYS A 126 -6.36 -12.94 10.63
CA LYS A 126 -6.40 -13.76 9.41
C LYS A 126 -6.56 -12.91 8.16
N LEU A 127 -7.41 -11.86 8.18
CA LEU A 127 -7.53 -10.93 7.07
C LEU A 127 -6.19 -10.27 6.74
N LEU A 128 -5.48 -9.74 7.73
CA LEU A 128 -4.19 -9.11 7.54
C LEU A 128 -3.16 -10.09 6.96
N LYS A 129 -3.07 -11.29 7.54
CA LYS A 129 -2.16 -12.34 7.08
C LYS A 129 -2.42 -12.72 5.62
N VAL A 130 -3.67 -13.00 5.27
CA VAL A 130 -4.04 -13.37 3.89
C VAL A 130 -3.77 -12.23 2.91
N THR A 131 -4.00 -10.97 3.32
CA THR A 131 -3.71 -9.81 2.47
C THR A 131 -2.20 -9.66 2.22
N LYS A 132 -1.38 -9.81 3.26
CA LYS A 132 0.09 -9.77 3.14
C LYS A 132 0.62 -10.95 2.30
N GLU A 133 0.11 -12.15 2.52
CA GLU A 133 0.44 -13.32 1.68
C GLU A 133 0.07 -13.09 0.21
N ALA A 134 -1.12 -12.50 -0.05
CA ALA A 134 -1.56 -12.19 -1.40
C ALA A 134 -0.63 -11.20 -2.10
N LEU A 135 -0.09 -10.20 -1.38
CA LEU A 135 0.93 -9.29 -1.90
C LEU A 135 2.16 -10.06 -2.40
N TYR A 136 2.74 -10.93 -1.58
CA TYR A 136 3.92 -11.70 -1.97
C TYR A 136 3.64 -12.70 -3.11
N ILE A 137 2.46 -13.34 -3.12
CA ILE A 137 2.00 -14.19 -4.24
C ILE A 137 1.89 -13.36 -5.52
N GLY A 138 1.40 -12.13 -5.45
CA GLY A 138 1.39 -11.18 -6.56
C GLY A 138 2.80 -10.87 -7.06
N ILE A 139 3.73 -10.57 -6.15
CA ILE A 139 5.14 -10.26 -6.45
C ILE A 139 5.85 -11.43 -7.14
N GLU A 140 5.61 -12.69 -6.73
CA GLU A 140 6.16 -13.88 -7.39
C GLU A 140 5.71 -14.00 -8.87
N ASN A 141 4.63 -13.33 -9.23
CA ASN A 141 4.12 -13.26 -10.59
C ASN A 141 4.61 -12.02 -11.37
N ALA A 142 5.29 -11.08 -10.71
CA ALA A 142 5.83 -9.87 -11.34
C ALA A 142 7.17 -10.10 -12.05
N VAL A 143 7.22 -11.07 -12.97
CA VAL A 143 8.44 -11.45 -13.68
C VAL A 143 8.31 -11.27 -15.18
N GLN A 144 9.43 -11.01 -15.83
CA GLN A 144 9.50 -10.81 -17.29
C GLN A 144 8.85 -11.97 -18.04
N GLY A 145 7.99 -11.62 -19.02
CA GLY A 145 7.29 -12.59 -19.86
C GLY A 145 5.91 -13.00 -19.35
N LYS A 146 5.62 -12.81 -18.05
CA LYS A 146 4.25 -12.89 -17.53
C LYS A 146 3.45 -11.63 -17.89
N ARG A 147 2.20 -11.58 -17.51
CA ARG A 147 1.29 -10.47 -17.77
C ARG A 147 0.65 -9.94 -16.49
N LEU A 148 0.14 -8.73 -16.49
CA LEU A 148 -0.54 -8.12 -15.34
C LEU A 148 -1.69 -8.99 -14.81
N GLY A 149 -2.43 -9.64 -15.71
CA GLY A 149 -3.49 -10.56 -15.30
C GLY A 149 -3.01 -11.82 -14.56
N ASP A 150 -1.72 -12.18 -14.68
CA ASP A 150 -1.15 -13.27 -13.88
C ASP A 150 -0.97 -12.85 -12.41
N ILE A 151 -0.55 -11.58 -12.18
CA ILE A 151 -0.45 -10.98 -10.85
C ILE A 151 -1.85 -10.91 -10.22
N GLY A 152 -2.79 -10.23 -10.88
CA GLY A 152 -4.13 -10.03 -10.33
C GLY A 152 -4.90 -11.32 -10.11
N TYR A 153 -4.76 -12.30 -11.02
CA TYR A 153 -5.37 -13.62 -10.84
C TYR A 153 -4.85 -14.32 -9.58
N ALA A 154 -3.55 -14.31 -9.37
CA ALA A 154 -2.92 -15.00 -8.23
C ALA A 154 -3.34 -14.38 -6.89
N ILE A 155 -3.40 -13.05 -6.80
CA ILE A 155 -3.92 -12.32 -5.64
C ILE A 155 -5.39 -12.69 -5.41
N GLN A 156 -6.21 -12.57 -6.44
CA GLN A 156 -7.65 -12.84 -6.35
C GLN A 156 -7.94 -14.27 -5.91
N GLU A 157 -7.30 -15.26 -6.53
CA GLU A 157 -7.49 -16.68 -6.21
C GLU A 157 -7.16 -16.96 -4.74
N HIS A 158 -6.05 -16.41 -4.23
CA HIS A 158 -5.65 -16.58 -2.83
C HIS A 158 -6.67 -15.98 -1.87
N CYS A 159 -7.08 -14.73 -2.09
CA CYS A 159 -8.02 -14.04 -1.20
C CYS A 159 -9.41 -14.65 -1.23
N GLU A 160 -9.96 -14.93 -2.42
CA GLU A 160 -11.31 -15.48 -2.58
C GLU A 160 -11.40 -16.92 -2.04
N SER A 161 -10.32 -17.73 -2.15
CA SER A 161 -10.26 -19.06 -1.54
C SER A 161 -10.26 -19.03 -0.01
N ASN A 162 -9.83 -17.92 0.59
CA ASN A 162 -9.93 -17.63 2.02
C ASN A 162 -11.23 -16.92 2.42
N SER A 163 -12.17 -16.78 1.49
CA SER A 163 -13.50 -16.14 1.69
C SER A 163 -13.44 -14.63 1.91
N PHE A 164 -12.40 -13.95 1.42
CA PHE A 164 -12.24 -12.50 1.45
C PHE A 164 -12.55 -11.86 0.10
N GLY A 165 -13.05 -10.62 0.12
CA GLY A 165 -13.36 -9.84 -1.06
C GLY A 165 -12.14 -9.08 -1.58
N VAL A 166 -12.00 -8.96 -2.90
CA VAL A 166 -10.94 -8.17 -3.55
C VAL A 166 -11.55 -6.91 -4.15
N VAL A 167 -11.10 -5.74 -3.71
CA VAL A 167 -11.52 -4.44 -4.25
C VAL A 167 -11.09 -4.33 -5.71
N ARG A 168 -11.94 -3.76 -6.56
CA ARG A 168 -11.70 -3.67 -8.02
C ARG A 168 -11.65 -2.26 -8.55
N GLU A 169 -12.16 -1.31 -7.81
CA GLU A 169 -12.28 0.10 -8.19
C GLU A 169 -10.98 0.87 -8.00
N PHE A 170 -10.12 0.35 -7.11
CA PHE A 170 -8.75 0.82 -6.87
C PHE A 170 -7.77 -0.30 -7.20
N VAL A 171 -6.63 0.09 -7.76
CA VAL A 171 -5.65 -0.83 -8.33
C VAL A 171 -4.25 -0.25 -8.17
N GLY A 172 -3.25 -1.10 -8.15
CA GLY A 172 -1.86 -0.69 -8.21
C GLY A 172 -1.49 0.00 -9.53
N HIS A 173 -0.29 0.50 -9.62
CA HIS A 173 0.13 1.36 -10.72
C HIS A 173 1.61 1.21 -11.06
N GLY A 174 2.01 1.70 -12.21
CA GLY A 174 3.41 1.98 -12.50
C GLY A 174 3.91 3.11 -11.60
N ILE A 175 5.18 3.11 -11.27
CA ILE A 175 5.80 4.14 -10.43
C ILE A 175 7.19 4.50 -10.95
N GLY A 176 7.59 5.75 -10.75
CA GLY A 176 8.88 6.25 -11.22
C GLY A 176 9.12 7.69 -10.83
N LYS A 177 9.25 8.56 -11.81
CA LYS A 177 9.35 10.01 -11.58
C LYS A 177 8.02 10.61 -11.14
N GLU A 178 6.92 10.00 -11.59
CA GLU A 178 5.57 10.32 -11.13
C GLU A 178 5.12 9.21 -10.18
N MET A 179 4.26 9.59 -9.20
CA MET A 179 3.67 8.65 -8.25
C MET A 179 2.83 7.60 -8.99
N HIS A 180 1.99 8.04 -9.91
CA HIS A 180 1.15 7.16 -10.72
C HIS A 180 1.56 7.20 -12.19
N GLU A 181 2.20 6.13 -12.64
CA GLU A 181 2.53 5.90 -14.04
C GLU A 181 1.70 4.74 -14.61
N ASP A 182 1.68 4.60 -15.94
CA ASP A 182 1.21 3.37 -16.56
C ASP A 182 2.15 2.18 -16.26
N PRO A 183 1.64 0.95 -16.16
CA PRO A 183 0.25 0.55 -16.32
C PRO A 183 -0.53 0.52 -15.01
N GLN A 184 -1.85 0.45 -15.07
CA GLN A 184 -2.65 0.01 -13.93
C GLN A 184 -2.34 -1.46 -13.61
N VAL A 185 -2.31 -1.81 -12.32
CA VAL A 185 -1.97 -3.14 -11.78
C VAL A 185 -3.13 -3.69 -10.94
N PRO A 186 -4.17 -4.24 -11.57
CA PRO A 186 -5.33 -4.77 -10.85
C PRO A 186 -4.97 -5.96 -9.93
N ASN A 187 -5.60 -6.00 -8.76
CA ASN A 187 -5.53 -7.12 -7.82
C ASN A 187 -6.46 -8.28 -8.17
N TYR A 188 -7.02 -8.27 -9.36
CA TYR A 188 -7.90 -9.28 -9.94
C TYR A 188 -7.60 -9.43 -11.43
N GLY A 189 -8.01 -10.54 -12.02
CA GLY A 189 -7.78 -10.70 -13.44
C GLY A 189 -7.90 -12.11 -13.95
N LYS A 190 -7.31 -12.33 -15.13
CA LYS A 190 -7.28 -13.63 -15.81
C LYS A 190 -5.87 -13.94 -16.25
N ARG A 191 -5.41 -15.16 -15.99
CA ARG A 191 -4.09 -15.66 -16.40
C ARG A 191 -3.86 -15.44 -17.90
N GLY A 192 -2.66 -14.94 -18.25
CA GLY A 192 -2.23 -14.71 -19.61
C GLY A 192 -2.85 -13.47 -20.28
N TYR A 193 -3.56 -12.61 -19.56
CA TYR A 193 -4.19 -11.40 -20.10
C TYR A 193 -3.49 -10.12 -19.59
N GLY A 194 -3.73 -9.04 -20.31
CA GLY A 194 -3.21 -7.71 -19.97
C GLY A 194 -1.80 -7.46 -20.52
N THR A 195 -1.21 -6.36 -20.07
CA THR A 195 0.11 -5.91 -20.51
C THR A 195 1.20 -6.93 -20.13
N MET A 196 2.09 -7.22 -21.08
CA MET A 196 3.24 -8.08 -20.84
C MET A 196 4.27 -7.35 -19.97
N LEU A 197 4.73 -8.03 -18.93
CA LEU A 197 5.76 -7.54 -18.03
C LEU A 197 7.13 -7.62 -18.69
N LYS A 198 7.88 -6.53 -18.59
CA LYS A 198 9.23 -6.40 -19.15
C LYS A 198 10.20 -6.02 -18.04
N LYS A 199 11.44 -6.51 -18.11
CA LYS A 199 12.53 -6.10 -17.19
C LYS A 199 12.64 -4.57 -17.15
N GLY A 200 12.76 -4.00 -15.96
CA GLY A 200 12.85 -2.56 -15.72
C GLY A 200 11.50 -1.84 -15.58
N LEU A 201 10.38 -2.53 -15.74
CA LEU A 201 9.07 -2.00 -15.35
C LEU A 201 8.99 -1.97 -13.83
N CYS A 202 8.78 -0.78 -13.24
CA CYS A 202 8.55 -0.61 -11.80
C CYS A 202 7.06 -0.38 -11.56
N ILE A 203 6.50 -1.13 -10.61
CA ILE A 203 5.08 -1.13 -10.27
C ILE A 203 4.84 -1.22 -8.77
N ALA A 204 3.79 -0.57 -8.30
CA ALA A 204 3.18 -0.80 -7.00
C ALA A 204 2.20 -1.98 -7.12
N ILE A 205 2.33 -2.95 -6.23
CA ILE A 205 1.39 -4.06 -6.06
C ILE A 205 0.78 -3.89 -4.67
N GLU A 206 -0.54 -3.65 -4.62
CA GLU A 206 -1.22 -3.13 -3.44
C GLU A 206 -2.59 -3.80 -3.25
N PRO A 207 -2.66 -5.07 -2.85
CA PRO A 207 -3.93 -5.72 -2.58
C PRO A 207 -4.72 -5.00 -1.47
N MET A 208 -5.94 -4.59 -1.82
CA MET A 208 -6.96 -4.04 -0.94
C MET A 208 -8.03 -5.11 -0.75
N ILE A 209 -8.07 -5.71 0.44
CA ILE A 209 -8.83 -6.92 0.72
C ILE A 209 -9.85 -6.64 1.83
N THR A 210 -11.08 -7.13 1.64
CA THR A 210 -12.20 -6.90 2.55
C THR A 210 -12.62 -8.19 3.25
N GLN A 211 -12.96 -8.10 4.51
CA GLN A 211 -13.47 -9.25 5.30
C GLN A 211 -14.84 -9.74 4.80
N GLY A 212 -15.57 -8.88 4.12
CA GLY A 212 -16.91 -9.18 3.63
C GLY A 212 -17.05 -8.98 2.12
N SER A 213 -18.08 -8.24 1.74
CA SER A 213 -18.32 -7.89 0.35
C SER A 213 -17.21 -6.99 -0.20
N ARG A 214 -16.76 -7.23 -1.43
CA ARG A 214 -15.79 -6.37 -2.13
C ARG A 214 -16.31 -4.98 -2.49
N GLN A 215 -17.62 -4.71 -2.25
CA GLN A 215 -18.24 -3.44 -2.61
C GLN A 215 -17.79 -2.32 -1.67
N ILE A 216 -17.49 -1.19 -2.26
CA ILE A 216 -16.99 0.00 -1.57
C ILE A 216 -17.91 1.21 -1.76
N VAL A 217 -17.69 2.23 -0.94
CA VAL A 217 -18.36 3.53 -1.02
C VAL A 217 -17.30 4.59 -0.82
N MET A 218 -17.27 5.59 -1.69
CA MET A 218 -16.49 6.81 -1.49
C MET A 218 -17.28 7.77 -0.60
N GLU A 219 -16.63 8.30 0.41
CA GLU A 219 -17.23 9.24 1.34
C GLU A 219 -17.31 10.67 0.78
N ARG A 220 -18.03 11.53 1.50
CA ARG A 220 -18.33 12.90 1.01
C ARG A 220 -17.13 13.83 0.99
N ASP A 221 -16.03 13.48 1.66
CA ASP A 221 -14.77 14.23 1.61
C ASP A 221 -14.07 14.10 0.25
N GLY A 222 -14.56 13.18 -0.61
CA GLY A 222 -14.01 12.95 -1.94
C GLY A 222 -12.69 12.16 -1.95
N TRP A 223 -12.26 11.61 -0.80
CA TRP A 223 -11.02 10.86 -0.64
C TRP A 223 -11.23 9.48 -0.03
N MET A 224 -11.74 9.45 1.21
CA MET A 224 -11.84 8.23 1.99
C MET A 224 -12.80 7.23 1.35
N VAL A 225 -12.33 6.00 1.23
CA VAL A 225 -13.08 4.87 0.70
C VAL A 225 -13.28 3.85 1.81
N ARG A 226 -14.50 3.38 2.01
CA ARG A 226 -14.81 2.32 2.97
C ARG A 226 -15.58 1.17 2.34
N THR A 227 -15.62 0.05 3.03
CA THR A 227 -16.47 -1.08 2.68
C THR A 227 -17.95 -0.71 2.82
N LYS A 228 -18.78 -1.23 1.90
CA LYS A 228 -20.21 -0.95 1.92
C LYS A 228 -20.93 -1.62 3.10
N ASP A 229 -20.43 -2.75 3.54
CA ASP A 229 -20.98 -3.57 4.62
C ASP A 229 -20.39 -3.29 6.00
N TRP A 230 -19.52 -2.28 6.10
CA TRP A 230 -18.85 -1.85 7.35
C TRP A 230 -17.95 -2.92 7.98
N LYS A 231 -17.52 -3.91 7.21
CA LYS A 231 -16.56 -4.90 7.66
C LYS A 231 -15.14 -4.42 7.41
N TYR A 232 -14.18 -4.99 8.13
CA TYR A 232 -12.77 -4.62 8.05
C TYR A 232 -12.20 -4.76 6.64
N ALA A 233 -11.24 -3.90 6.33
CA ALA A 233 -10.40 -3.98 5.14
C ALA A 233 -8.93 -3.89 5.54
N ALA A 234 -8.06 -4.53 4.76
CA ALA A 234 -6.61 -4.47 4.93
C ALA A 234 -5.94 -4.09 3.61
N HIS A 235 -4.85 -3.35 3.72
CA HIS A 235 -4.03 -2.89 2.61
C HIS A 235 -2.55 -3.11 2.94
N PHE A 236 -1.85 -3.82 2.07
CA PHE A 236 -0.40 -3.97 2.09
C PHE A 236 0.14 -3.70 0.71
N GLU A 237 1.31 -3.07 0.64
CA GLU A 237 1.88 -2.65 -0.63
C GLU A 237 3.39 -2.74 -0.65
N HIS A 238 3.91 -3.17 -1.80
CA HIS A 238 5.31 -3.04 -2.17
C HIS A 238 5.49 -2.45 -3.55
N THR A 239 6.45 -1.56 -3.68
CA THR A 239 7.02 -1.20 -4.98
C THR A 239 8.04 -2.27 -5.40
N VAL A 240 7.91 -2.76 -6.64
CA VAL A 240 8.80 -3.78 -7.19
C VAL A 240 9.28 -3.42 -8.59
N ALA A 241 10.50 -3.83 -8.93
CA ALA A 241 11.01 -3.83 -10.30
C ALA A 241 10.88 -5.22 -10.91
N VAL A 242 10.27 -5.32 -12.08
CA VAL A 242 10.14 -6.58 -12.84
C VAL A 242 11.52 -7.06 -13.27
N GLY A 243 11.90 -8.25 -12.83
CA GLY A 243 13.16 -8.90 -13.17
C GLY A 243 13.03 -10.07 -14.14
N ALA A 244 14.15 -10.64 -14.59
CA ALA A 244 14.17 -11.72 -15.58
C ALA A 244 13.67 -13.07 -15.02
N GLY A 245 13.86 -13.36 -13.73
CA GLY A 245 13.46 -14.63 -13.10
C GLY A 245 12.68 -14.44 -11.82
N LYS A 246 12.85 -13.28 -11.19
CA LYS A 246 12.14 -12.85 -9.99
C LYS A 246 11.96 -11.34 -10.03
N ALA A 247 10.95 -10.84 -9.34
CA ALA A 247 10.84 -9.41 -9.05
C ALA A 247 11.89 -8.99 -8.03
N ASP A 248 12.30 -7.74 -8.12
CA ASP A 248 13.17 -7.09 -7.16
C ASP A 248 12.31 -6.16 -6.31
N ILE A 249 12.17 -6.44 -5.02
CA ILE A 249 11.36 -5.64 -4.09
C ILE A 249 12.19 -4.42 -3.68
N LEU A 250 11.68 -3.22 -3.94
CA LEU A 250 12.39 -1.97 -3.69
C LEU A 250 12.07 -1.37 -2.31
N SER A 251 10.85 -1.56 -1.80
CA SER A 251 10.43 -1.22 -0.43
C SER A 251 10.75 -2.38 0.54
N SER A 252 10.69 -2.12 1.85
CA SER A 252 10.97 -3.17 2.83
C SER A 252 10.08 -3.06 4.06
N PHE A 253 9.50 -4.19 4.49
CA PHE A 253 8.80 -4.30 5.77
C PHE A 253 9.74 -4.67 6.93
N GLU A 254 10.99 -5.03 6.67
CA GLU A 254 11.95 -5.42 7.72
C GLU A 254 12.08 -4.37 8.82
N PHE A 255 12.16 -3.09 8.45
CA PHE A 255 12.22 -1.98 9.42
C PHE A 255 11.02 -1.92 10.35
N ILE A 256 9.82 -2.23 9.80
CA ILE A 256 8.55 -2.24 10.53
C ILE A 256 8.53 -3.45 11.46
N GLU A 257 8.87 -4.62 10.94
CA GLU A 257 8.84 -5.90 11.63
C GLU A 257 9.86 -5.95 12.79
N GLU A 258 11.03 -5.34 12.62
CA GLU A 258 12.01 -5.15 13.70
C GLU A 258 11.42 -4.34 14.87
N VAL A 259 10.61 -3.32 14.60
CA VAL A 259 9.94 -2.52 15.64
C VAL A 259 8.81 -3.31 16.30
N LEU A 260 8.02 -4.05 15.53
CA LEU A 260 6.84 -4.77 16.00
C LEU A 260 7.22 -6.08 16.74
N GLY A 261 8.34 -6.73 16.39
CA GLY A 261 8.75 -8.02 16.92
C GLY A 261 7.65 -9.08 16.74
N ASP A 262 7.27 -9.75 17.82
CA ASP A 262 6.24 -10.81 17.81
C ASP A 262 4.81 -10.31 17.44
N LYS A 263 4.61 -9.00 17.35
CA LYS A 263 3.34 -8.39 16.93
C LYS A 263 3.24 -8.18 15.42
N ALA A 264 4.29 -8.44 14.66
CA ALA A 264 4.26 -8.37 13.20
C ALA A 264 3.25 -9.36 12.61
N ILE A 265 2.71 -9.01 11.44
CA ILE A 265 1.77 -9.85 10.68
C ILE A 265 2.57 -10.71 9.70
#